data_bb4db0b867542d7789facf6a6513d352
#
_entry.id   bb4db0b867542d7789facf6a6513d352
#
_cell.length_a   1.000
_cell.length_b   1.000
_cell.length_c   1.000
_cell.angle_alpha   90.00
_cell.angle_beta   90.00
_cell.angle_gamma   90.00
#
_symmetry.space_group_name_H-M   'P 1'
#
loop_
_entity.id
_entity.type
_entity.pdbx_description
1 polymer ?
#
loop_
_entity_poly.entity_id
_entity_poly.type
_entity_poly.pdbx_seq_one_letter_code
_entity_poly.pdbx_strand_id
1 'polypeptide(L)'
;MSSVAIIGAGSLGGAVAQALAGRDKVRRVLLVDAAAGVAAGKALDILQSGAVSASHTRLQGTDDLSRVVGSAVCVIADRCGPPEAEWSGDDGLAQLRRLLPWTENMPLVFAGASQAGLMLAARREQHVRRTALVGSAPEAFASAMRSMVALEAGCSPAEVSLAVLGLPPAGLVVPWSEAAIGGFALERTLSAVQLTRLEARAPKLWPPGPYALGMAAATAAEAIVTTSRRALSVLTVLDGEYGVRNRLGSMPALLDAGGVARIRVPSLTTRERVLVESALGA
;
A
#
# COMPACT_ATOMS: atom_id res chain seq x y z
N MET A 1 -3.04 15.25 -15.80
CA MET A 1 -3.13 13.95 -16.52
C MET A 1 -2.88 12.85 -15.54
N SER A 2 -3.63 11.74 -15.56
CA SER A 2 -3.48 10.63 -14.61
C SER A 2 -2.29 9.75 -14.99
N SER A 3 -1.11 10.05 -14.44
CA SER A 3 0.14 9.30 -14.65
C SER A 3 0.67 8.81 -13.32
N VAL A 4 1.16 7.56 -13.28
CA VAL A 4 1.81 6.93 -12.12
C VAL A 4 3.23 6.57 -12.50
N ALA A 5 4.20 6.99 -11.67
CA ALA A 5 5.59 6.53 -11.76
C ALA A 5 5.83 5.40 -10.76
N ILE A 6 6.59 4.39 -11.14
CA ILE A 6 6.97 3.25 -10.28
C ILE A 6 8.48 3.17 -10.28
N ILE A 7 9.10 3.28 -9.11
CA ILE A 7 10.54 3.15 -8.92
C ILE A 7 10.87 1.71 -8.56
N GLY A 8 11.45 1.05 -9.53
CA GLY A 8 11.78 -0.37 -9.51
C GLY A 8 10.92 -1.17 -10.49
N ALA A 9 11.57 -2.07 -11.20
CA ALA A 9 10.96 -2.98 -12.16
C ALA A 9 11.20 -4.46 -11.79
N GLY A 10 11.37 -4.76 -10.50
CA GLY A 10 11.41 -6.11 -9.98
C GLY A 10 10.03 -6.79 -9.98
N SER A 11 9.86 -7.83 -9.20
CA SER A 11 8.60 -8.57 -9.10
C SER A 11 7.46 -7.70 -8.56
N LEU A 12 7.75 -6.87 -7.55
CA LEU A 12 6.77 -5.99 -6.94
C LEU A 12 6.38 -4.84 -7.89
N GLY A 13 7.37 -4.15 -8.47
CA GLY A 13 7.10 -3.06 -9.42
C GLY A 13 6.32 -3.53 -10.65
N GLY A 14 6.64 -4.73 -11.16
CA GLY A 14 5.88 -5.38 -12.22
C GLY A 14 4.43 -5.68 -11.82
N ALA A 15 4.21 -6.19 -10.61
CA ALA A 15 2.87 -6.47 -10.10
C ALA A 15 2.03 -5.19 -9.94
N VAL A 16 2.64 -4.08 -9.48
CA VAL A 16 1.97 -2.76 -9.43
C VAL A 16 1.58 -2.30 -10.83
N ALA A 17 2.50 -2.37 -11.79
CA ALA A 17 2.27 -1.93 -13.16
C ALA A 17 1.16 -2.74 -13.84
N GLN A 18 1.18 -4.07 -13.69
CA GLN A 18 0.16 -4.96 -14.21
C GLN A 18 -1.21 -4.68 -13.60
N ALA A 19 -1.27 -4.46 -12.27
CA ALA A 19 -2.52 -4.15 -11.58
C ALA A 19 -3.13 -2.82 -12.05
N LEU A 20 -2.31 -1.78 -12.24
CA LEU A 20 -2.75 -0.48 -12.76
C LEU A 20 -3.23 -0.59 -14.21
N ALA A 21 -2.50 -1.31 -15.06
CA ALA A 21 -2.87 -1.53 -16.44
C ALA A 21 -4.21 -2.29 -16.57
N GLY A 22 -4.34 -3.41 -15.87
CA GLY A 22 -5.55 -4.24 -15.94
C GLY A 22 -6.84 -3.56 -15.44
N ARG A 23 -6.70 -2.53 -14.60
CA ARG A 23 -7.84 -1.72 -14.12
C ARG A 23 -8.21 -0.54 -15.02
N ASP A 24 -7.30 -0.15 -15.89
CA ASP A 24 -7.47 0.91 -16.91
C ASP A 24 -7.98 2.27 -16.39
N LYS A 25 -7.65 2.62 -15.12
CA LYS A 25 -8.06 3.89 -14.48
C LYS A 25 -7.02 4.99 -14.57
N VAL A 26 -5.82 4.67 -15.02
CA VAL A 26 -4.72 5.59 -15.22
C VAL A 26 -4.30 5.61 -16.68
N ARG A 27 -3.96 6.78 -17.20
CA ARG A 27 -3.58 6.91 -18.63
C ARG A 27 -2.18 6.43 -18.93
N ARG A 28 -1.27 6.57 -17.96
CA ARG A 28 0.15 6.26 -18.16
C ARG A 28 0.75 5.66 -16.90
N VAL A 29 1.54 4.62 -17.09
CA VAL A 29 2.41 4.02 -16.09
C VAL A 29 3.84 4.11 -16.59
N LEU A 30 4.75 4.66 -15.78
CA LEU A 30 6.17 4.74 -16.06
C LEU A 30 6.92 3.84 -15.08
N LEU A 31 7.59 2.81 -15.57
CA LEU A 31 8.52 1.96 -14.81
C LEU A 31 9.91 2.57 -14.89
N VAL A 32 10.54 2.86 -13.75
CA VAL A 32 11.89 3.44 -13.69
C VAL A 32 12.80 2.51 -12.91
N ASP A 33 13.83 1.98 -13.57
CA ASP A 33 14.83 1.11 -12.93
C ASP A 33 16.20 1.30 -13.61
N ALA A 34 17.28 1.18 -12.85
CA ALA A 34 18.64 1.27 -13.38
C ALA A 34 18.89 0.23 -14.49
N ALA A 35 18.19 -0.92 -14.45
CA ALA A 35 18.16 -1.91 -15.52
C ALA A 35 17.14 -1.50 -16.61
N ALA A 36 17.48 -0.46 -17.39
CA ALA A 36 16.60 0.13 -18.41
C ALA A 36 15.96 -0.90 -19.35
N GLY A 37 16.73 -1.90 -19.80
CA GLY A 37 16.25 -2.98 -20.68
C GLY A 37 15.17 -3.84 -20.01
N VAL A 38 15.31 -4.14 -18.71
CA VAL A 38 14.32 -4.90 -17.94
C VAL A 38 13.05 -4.07 -17.74
N ALA A 39 13.19 -2.79 -17.37
CA ALA A 39 12.05 -1.90 -17.23
C ALA A 39 11.27 -1.75 -18.56
N ALA A 40 11.98 -1.56 -19.67
CA ALA A 40 11.37 -1.43 -20.99
C ALA A 40 10.70 -2.74 -21.44
N GLY A 41 11.38 -3.90 -21.27
CA GLY A 41 10.83 -5.21 -21.62
C GLY A 41 9.57 -5.53 -20.83
N LYS A 42 9.59 -5.30 -19.52
CA LYS A 42 8.43 -5.53 -18.64
C LYS A 42 7.25 -4.60 -18.98
N ALA A 43 7.53 -3.32 -19.26
CA ALA A 43 6.52 -2.37 -19.70
C ALA A 43 5.89 -2.80 -21.04
N LEU A 44 6.69 -3.30 -21.98
CA LEU A 44 6.22 -3.79 -23.25
C LEU A 44 5.35 -5.06 -23.11
N ASP A 45 5.77 -6.01 -22.29
CA ASP A 45 5.04 -7.26 -22.04
C ASP A 45 3.65 -6.96 -21.44
N ILE A 46 3.59 -6.09 -20.42
CA ILE A 46 2.32 -5.66 -19.83
C ILE A 46 1.45 -4.90 -20.84
N LEU A 47 2.05 -4.04 -21.67
CA LEU A 47 1.33 -3.31 -22.73
C LEU A 47 0.71 -4.27 -23.74
N GLN A 48 1.45 -5.32 -24.14
CA GLN A 48 0.96 -6.34 -25.06
C GLN A 48 -0.20 -7.15 -24.47
N SER A 49 -0.19 -7.44 -23.15
CA SER A 49 -1.30 -8.08 -22.48
C SER A 49 -2.59 -7.24 -22.51
N GLY A 50 -2.47 -5.94 -22.70
CA GLY A 50 -3.59 -5.00 -22.82
C GLY A 50 -4.52 -5.30 -23.99
N ALA A 51 -4.00 -5.85 -25.08
CA ALA A 51 -4.81 -6.27 -26.23
C ALA A 51 -5.82 -7.38 -25.87
N VAL A 52 -5.47 -8.24 -24.90
CA VAL A 52 -6.34 -9.33 -24.41
C VAL A 52 -7.32 -8.84 -23.36
N SER A 53 -6.87 -7.94 -22.47
CA SER A 53 -7.66 -7.43 -21.35
C SER A 53 -8.46 -6.16 -21.69
N ALA A 54 -8.39 -5.66 -22.95
CA ALA A 54 -9.00 -4.41 -23.41
C ALA A 54 -8.56 -3.19 -22.58
N SER A 55 -7.30 -3.15 -22.15
CA SER A 55 -6.72 -2.04 -21.41
C SER A 55 -6.08 -1.02 -22.36
N HIS A 56 -6.26 0.27 -22.06
CA HIS A 56 -5.75 1.40 -22.86
C HIS A 56 -4.62 2.14 -22.14
N THR A 57 -4.23 1.71 -20.95
CA THR A 57 -3.13 2.29 -20.18
C THR A 57 -1.83 2.18 -20.96
N ARG A 58 -1.13 3.30 -21.13
CA ARG A 58 0.18 3.34 -21.79
C ARG A 58 1.28 3.03 -20.77
N LEU A 59 2.14 2.08 -21.11
CA LEU A 59 3.30 1.72 -20.28
C LEU A 59 4.60 2.07 -20.99
N GLN A 60 5.56 2.56 -20.21
CA GLN A 60 6.92 2.85 -20.68
C GLN A 60 7.91 2.46 -19.58
N GLY A 61 9.08 1.96 -19.96
CA GLY A 61 10.21 1.70 -19.07
C GLY A 61 11.40 2.59 -19.40
N THR A 62 12.16 3.01 -18.37
CA THR A 62 13.34 3.88 -18.50
C THR A 62 14.24 3.75 -17.28
N ASP A 63 15.49 4.22 -17.40
CA ASP A 63 16.42 4.45 -16.27
C ASP A 63 16.50 5.91 -15.84
N ASP A 64 15.88 6.80 -16.59
CA ASP A 64 15.91 8.26 -16.37
C ASP A 64 14.86 8.67 -15.32
N LEU A 65 15.33 8.99 -14.10
CA LEU A 65 14.50 9.46 -12.99
C LEU A 65 13.80 10.80 -13.28
N SER A 66 14.36 11.66 -14.16
CA SER A 66 13.75 12.95 -14.47
C SER A 66 12.37 12.82 -15.13
N ARG A 67 12.10 11.67 -15.77
CA ARG A 67 10.82 11.38 -16.43
C ARG A 67 9.64 11.16 -15.50
N VAL A 68 9.87 11.10 -14.18
CA VAL A 68 8.78 11.04 -13.18
C VAL A 68 8.07 12.38 -13.03
N VAL A 69 8.70 13.46 -13.46
CA VAL A 69 8.11 14.82 -13.43
C VAL A 69 6.75 14.81 -14.13
N GLY A 70 5.76 15.44 -13.50
CA GLY A 70 4.38 15.49 -14.01
C GLY A 70 3.55 14.22 -13.75
N SER A 71 4.08 13.21 -13.04
CA SER A 71 3.26 12.11 -12.52
C SER A 71 2.41 12.60 -11.34
N ALA A 72 1.25 12.01 -11.16
CA ALA A 72 0.35 12.35 -10.04
C ALA A 72 0.77 11.68 -8.72
N VAL A 73 1.47 10.56 -8.81
CA VAL A 73 1.94 9.77 -7.67
C VAL A 73 3.16 8.96 -8.07
N CYS A 74 4.07 8.75 -7.13
CA CYS A 74 5.23 7.90 -7.29
C CYS A 74 5.15 6.69 -6.35
N VAL A 75 5.28 5.49 -6.89
CA VAL A 75 5.29 4.24 -6.13
C VAL A 75 6.73 3.78 -5.95
N ILE A 76 7.16 3.57 -4.72
CA ILE A 76 8.48 3.02 -4.37
C ILE A 76 8.32 1.51 -4.18
N ALA A 77 8.88 0.72 -5.06
CA ALA A 77 8.70 -0.73 -5.07
C ALA A 77 9.99 -1.48 -4.71
N ASP A 78 10.62 -2.09 -5.68
CA ASP A 78 11.78 -2.96 -5.53
C ASP A 78 12.79 -2.69 -6.66
N ARG A 79 13.99 -3.23 -6.53
CA ARG A 79 15.01 -3.18 -7.59
C ARG A 79 15.01 -4.47 -8.41
N CYS A 80 15.32 -4.35 -9.69
CA CYS A 80 15.69 -5.50 -10.51
C CYS A 80 17.09 -6.02 -10.14
N GLY A 81 17.29 -7.30 -10.39
CA GLY A 81 18.59 -7.94 -10.26
C GLY A 81 18.72 -8.85 -9.05
N PRO A 82 19.66 -9.79 -9.06
CA PRO A 82 19.89 -10.72 -7.97
C PRO A 82 20.68 -10.06 -6.83
N PRO A 83 20.18 -10.13 -5.57
CA PRO A 83 18.83 -10.51 -5.24
C PRO A 83 17.81 -9.39 -5.53
N GLU A 84 16.62 -9.74 -6.03
CA GLU A 84 15.50 -8.80 -6.03
C GLU A 84 15.17 -8.42 -4.59
N ALA A 85 15.04 -7.13 -4.32
CA ALA A 85 14.76 -6.64 -2.98
C ALA A 85 13.94 -5.35 -3.04
N GLU A 86 13.02 -5.19 -2.09
CA GLU A 86 12.35 -3.92 -1.85
C GLU A 86 13.38 -2.81 -1.58
N TRP A 87 13.13 -1.61 -2.08
CA TRP A 87 13.94 -0.46 -1.72
C TRP A 87 13.82 -0.21 -0.22
N SER A 88 14.89 -0.44 0.53
CA SER A 88 14.94 -0.29 2.00
C SER A 88 16.37 0.03 2.45
N GLY A 89 16.55 0.39 3.72
CA GLY A 89 17.83 0.72 4.30
C GLY A 89 18.60 1.82 3.55
N ASP A 90 19.92 1.73 3.54
CA ASP A 90 20.81 2.74 2.94
C ASP A 90 20.66 2.83 1.42
N ASP A 91 20.49 1.70 0.73
CA ASP A 91 20.23 1.66 -0.72
C ASP A 91 18.93 2.37 -1.08
N GLY A 92 17.88 2.09 -0.30
CA GLY A 92 16.59 2.75 -0.45
C GLY A 92 16.67 4.26 -0.20
N LEU A 93 17.42 4.66 0.82
CA LEU A 93 17.63 6.08 1.13
C LEU A 93 18.44 6.80 0.05
N ALA A 94 19.49 6.16 -0.48
CA ALA A 94 20.27 6.69 -1.60
C ALA A 94 19.37 6.85 -2.85
N GLN A 95 18.53 5.86 -3.16
CA GLN A 95 17.59 5.97 -4.27
C GLN A 95 16.56 7.07 -4.05
N LEU A 96 16.06 7.23 -2.82
CA LEU A 96 15.11 8.28 -2.47
C LEU A 96 15.72 9.68 -2.65
N ARG A 97 16.97 9.90 -2.19
CA ARG A 97 17.70 11.16 -2.37
C ARG A 97 17.87 11.54 -3.83
N ARG A 98 18.08 10.56 -4.73
CA ARG A 98 18.17 10.78 -6.18
C ARG A 98 16.82 11.09 -6.81
N LEU A 99 15.73 10.56 -6.25
CA LEU A 99 14.38 10.68 -6.76
C LEU A 99 13.73 12.02 -6.35
N LEU A 100 13.86 12.43 -5.10
CA LEU A 100 13.12 13.53 -4.50
C LEU A 100 13.22 14.87 -5.27
N PRO A 101 14.38 15.24 -5.87
CA PRO A 101 14.45 16.46 -6.68
C PRO A 101 13.45 16.51 -7.85
N TRP A 102 12.96 15.35 -8.30
CA TRP A 102 12.04 15.22 -9.42
C TRP A 102 10.57 15.04 -9.01
N THR A 103 10.30 14.88 -7.72
CA THR A 103 8.93 14.58 -7.22
C THR A 103 8.18 15.81 -6.72
N GLU A 104 8.86 16.94 -6.49
CA GLU A 104 8.26 18.13 -5.89
C GLU A 104 7.42 17.80 -4.65
N ASN A 105 6.09 17.99 -4.75
CA ASN A 105 5.14 17.68 -3.69
C ASN A 105 4.31 16.42 -3.95
N MET A 106 4.73 15.59 -4.89
CA MET A 106 4.04 14.36 -5.29
C MET A 106 3.91 13.39 -4.12
N PRO A 107 2.75 12.75 -3.91
CA PRO A 107 2.63 11.66 -2.95
C PRO A 107 3.52 10.48 -3.31
N LEU A 108 4.13 9.87 -2.28
CA LEU A 108 4.97 8.69 -2.37
C LEU A 108 4.24 7.50 -1.74
N VAL A 109 3.98 6.47 -2.54
CA VAL A 109 3.39 5.21 -2.09
C VAL A 109 4.51 4.18 -1.91
N PHE A 110 4.78 3.76 -0.69
CA PHE A 110 5.72 2.70 -0.35
C PHE A 110 4.99 1.36 -0.45
N ALA A 111 5.34 0.60 -1.48
CA ALA A 111 4.62 -0.63 -1.83
C ALA A 111 5.05 -1.86 -1.01
N GLY A 112 6.28 -1.87 -0.53
CA GLY A 112 6.89 -3.01 0.14
C GLY A 112 6.51 -3.15 1.61
N ALA A 113 6.65 -4.37 2.13
CA ALA A 113 6.37 -4.70 3.51
C ALA A 113 7.50 -4.28 4.48
N SER A 114 8.72 -4.11 3.98
CA SER A 114 9.92 -3.75 4.75
C SER A 114 10.28 -2.26 4.70
N GLN A 115 9.45 -1.42 4.07
CA GLN A 115 9.76 -0.02 3.76
C GLN A 115 9.42 1.00 4.86
N ALA A 116 8.94 0.56 6.02
CA ALA A 116 8.59 1.47 7.14
C ALA A 116 9.78 2.36 7.57
N GLY A 117 10.99 1.79 7.68
CA GLY A 117 12.21 2.55 8.00
C GLY A 117 12.53 3.61 6.95
N LEU A 118 12.42 3.26 5.66
CA LEU A 118 12.64 4.19 4.55
C LEU A 118 11.63 5.34 4.55
N MET A 119 10.36 5.03 4.82
CA MET A 119 9.29 6.02 4.93
C MET A 119 9.54 7.01 6.07
N LEU A 120 10.05 6.52 7.22
CA LEU A 120 10.42 7.37 8.35
C LEU A 120 11.64 8.24 8.04
N ALA A 121 12.65 7.71 7.35
CA ALA A 121 13.81 8.46 6.87
C ALA A 121 13.40 9.56 5.86
N ALA A 122 12.47 9.27 4.96
CA ALA A 122 11.90 10.27 4.05
C ALA A 122 11.29 11.45 4.82
N ARG A 123 10.61 11.18 5.93
CA ARG A 123 10.02 12.21 6.79
C ARG A 123 11.08 13.02 7.55
N ARG A 124 12.03 12.34 8.20
CA ARG A 124 12.99 12.95 9.14
C ARG A 124 14.16 13.62 8.44
N GLU A 125 14.72 12.97 7.44
CA GLU A 125 15.96 13.42 6.78
C GLU A 125 15.69 14.23 5.52
N GLN A 126 14.62 13.92 4.80
CA GLN A 126 14.31 14.55 3.51
C GLN A 126 13.12 15.52 3.62
N HIS A 127 12.56 15.71 4.82
CA HIS A 127 11.47 16.65 5.11
C HIS A 127 10.22 16.49 4.24
N VAL A 128 9.99 15.30 3.68
CA VAL A 128 8.77 15.02 2.91
C VAL A 128 7.55 15.24 3.80
N ARG A 129 6.53 15.88 3.28
CA ARG A 129 5.29 16.16 4.01
C ARG A 129 4.68 14.85 4.51
N ARG A 130 4.22 14.81 5.79
CA ARG A 130 3.64 13.61 6.39
C ARG A 130 2.46 13.05 5.58
N THR A 131 1.62 13.94 5.04
CA THR A 131 0.47 13.57 4.23
C THR A 131 0.85 12.94 2.89
N ALA A 132 2.02 13.27 2.35
CA ALA A 132 2.52 12.72 1.09
C ALA A 132 3.12 11.30 1.24
N LEU A 133 3.26 10.79 2.47
CA LEU A 133 3.84 9.48 2.76
C LEU A 133 2.74 8.45 3.01
N VAL A 134 2.63 7.45 2.15
CA VAL A 134 1.61 6.40 2.19
C VAL A 134 2.28 5.04 2.05
N GLY A 135 2.19 4.18 3.08
CA GLY A 135 2.63 2.78 2.98
C GLY A 135 1.43 1.87 2.71
N SER A 136 1.43 1.09 1.64
CA SER A 136 0.27 0.31 1.20
C SER A 136 0.25 -1.14 1.72
N ALA A 137 1.34 -1.64 2.31
CA ALA A 137 1.42 -3.03 2.77
C ALA A 137 0.32 -3.44 3.78
N PRO A 138 -0.15 -2.57 4.71
CA PRO A 138 -1.29 -2.92 5.56
C PRO A 138 -2.58 -3.20 4.80
N GLU A 139 -2.82 -2.59 3.62
CA GLU A 139 -3.98 -2.90 2.79
C GLU A 139 -3.85 -4.29 2.13
N ALA A 140 -2.62 -4.71 1.78
CA ALA A 140 -2.37 -6.08 1.33
C ALA A 140 -2.69 -7.10 2.42
N PHE A 141 -2.27 -6.84 3.66
CA PHE A 141 -2.63 -7.65 4.81
C PHE A 141 -4.15 -7.65 5.07
N ALA A 142 -4.81 -6.49 5.02
CA ALA A 142 -6.26 -6.39 5.14
C ALA A 142 -6.98 -7.20 4.06
N SER A 143 -6.45 -7.22 2.84
CA SER A 143 -6.98 -8.03 1.75
C SER A 143 -6.87 -9.54 2.02
N ALA A 144 -5.72 -9.98 2.54
CA ALA A 144 -5.53 -11.38 2.94
C ALA A 144 -6.50 -11.77 4.08
N MET A 145 -6.69 -10.89 5.07
CA MET A 145 -7.64 -11.10 6.14
C MET A 145 -9.09 -11.18 5.62
N ARG A 146 -9.49 -10.29 4.69
CA ARG A 146 -10.82 -10.38 4.05
C ARG A 146 -11.04 -11.71 3.36
N SER A 147 -10.03 -12.23 2.66
CA SER A 147 -10.09 -13.54 2.00
C SER A 147 -10.24 -14.68 3.01
N MET A 148 -9.52 -14.63 4.13
CA MET A 148 -9.63 -15.64 5.20
C MET A 148 -11.01 -15.61 5.87
N VAL A 149 -11.51 -14.42 6.18
CA VAL A 149 -12.86 -14.24 6.75
C VAL A 149 -13.92 -14.78 5.78
N ALA A 150 -13.80 -14.46 4.51
CA ALA A 150 -14.72 -14.92 3.48
C ALA A 150 -14.76 -16.45 3.34
N LEU A 151 -13.59 -17.11 3.40
CA LEU A 151 -13.49 -18.57 3.38
C LEU A 151 -14.15 -19.20 4.62
N GLU A 152 -13.95 -18.60 5.80
CA GLU A 152 -14.55 -19.11 7.05
C GLU A 152 -16.08 -18.89 7.09
N ALA A 153 -16.56 -17.79 6.48
CA ALA A 153 -17.98 -17.44 6.43
C ALA A 153 -18.73 -18.03 5.21
N GLY A 154 -18.02 -18.56 4.21
CA GLY A 154 -18.63 -19.04 2.96
C GLY A 154 -19.22 -17.93 2.11
N CYS A 155 -18.62 -16.72 2.10
CA CYS A 155 -19.10 -15.56 1.35
C CYS A 155 -18.04 -15.01 0.38
N SER A 156 -18.40 -13.98 -0.40
CA SER A 156 -17.43 -13.28 -1.26
C SER A 156 -16.48 -12.39 -0.42
N PRO A 157 -15.17 -12.37 -0.69
CA PRO A 157 -14.26 -11.42 -0.05
C PRO A 157 -14.66 -9.94 -0.25
N ALA A 158 -15.41 -9.63 -1.30
CA ALA A 158 -15.92 -8.28 -1.56
C ALA A 158 -17.00 -7.84 -0.56
N GLU A 159 -17.68 -8.79 0.11
CA GLU A 159 -18.67 -8.49 1.14
C GLU A 159 -18.02 -8.21 2.50
N VAL A 160 -16.74 -8.59 2.69
CA VAL A 160 -16.04 -8.42 3.96
C VAL A 160 -15.45 -7.02 4.05
N SER A 161 -15.86 -6.28 5.07
CA SER A 161 -15.30 -4.97 5.44
C SER A 161 -14.54 -5.10 6.74
N LEU A 162 -13.26 -4.75 6.73
CA LEU A 162 -12.41 -4.65 7.92
C LEU A 162 -11.27 -3.65 7.69
N ALA A 163 -10.70 -3.16 8.77
CA ALA A 163 -9.53 -2.31 8.79
C ALA A 163 -8.38 -2.97 9.54
N VAL A 164 -7.17 -2.43 9.34
CA VAL A 164 -5.97 -2.88 10.04
C VAL A 164 -5.30 -1.66 10.68
N LEU A 165 -4.99 -1.78 11.96
CA LEU A 165 -4.35 -0.76 12.77
C LEU A 165 -3.01 -1.26 13.32
N GLY A 166 -2.24 -0.35 13.93
CA GLY A 166 -1.00 -0.69 14.62
C GLY A 166 0.24 -0.55 13.74
N LEU A 167 1.32 -1.22 14.10
CA LEU A 167 2.62 -1.10 13.40
C LEU A 167 3.14 -2.47 12.95
N PRO A 168 3.33 -2.70 11.63
CA PRO A 168 3.95 -3.92 11.17
C PRO A 168 5.44 -4.01 11.62
N PRO A 169 6.00 -5.23 11.72
CA PRO A 169 5.41 -6.52 11.37
C PRO A 169 4.57 -7.15 12.51
N ALA A 170 4.93 -6.94 13.77
CA ALA A 170 4.38 -7.73 14.88
C ALA A 170 3.14 -7.10 15.54
N GLY A 171 2.89 -5.81 15.29
CA GLY A 171 1.84 -5.05 15.96
C GLY A 171 0.63 -4.73 15.09
N LEU A 172 0.30 -5.57 14.10
CA LEU A 172 -0.93 -5.37 13.33
C LEU A 172 -2.15 -5.91 14.09
N VAL A 173 -3.17 -5.08 14.23
CA VAL A 173 -4.43 -5.35 14.94
C VAL A 173 -5.61 -5.21 13.98
N VAL A 174 -6.46 -6.22 13.95
CA VAL A 174 -7.76 -6.15 13.26
C VAL A 174 -8.84 -5.87 14.32
N PRO A 175 -9.50 -4.70 14.28
CA PRO A 175 -10.62 -4.43 15.18
C PRO A 175 -11.84 -5.20 14.72
N TRP A 176 -12.07 -6.37 15.31
CA TRP A 176 -13.18 -7.25 14.93
C TRP A 176 -14.54 -6.64 15.23
N SER A 177 -14.62 -5.78 16.25
CA SER A 177 -15.85 -5.06 16.59
C SER A 177 -16.33 -4.12 15.48
N GLU A 178 -15.43 -3.66 14.62
CA GLU A 178 -15.70 -2.79 13.48
C GLU A 178 -15.78 -3.56 12.14
N ALA A 179 -15.57 -4.87 12.17
CA ALA A 179 -15.62 -5.71 10.98
C ALA A 179 -17.06 -6.13 10.64
N ALA A 180 -17.35 -6.25 9.34
CA ALA A 180 -18.67 -6.60 8.86
C ALA A 180 -18.63 -7.51 7.64
N ILE A 181 -19.69 -8.29 7.44
CA ILE A 181 -19.97 -9.08 6.22
C ILE A 181 -21.35 -8.65 5.71
N GLY A 182 -21.42 -8.21 4.45
CA GLY A 182 -22.68 -7.79 3.84
C GLY A 182 -23.38 -6.65 4.59
N GLY A 183 -22.63 -5.83 5.35
CA GLY A 183 -23.17 -4.75 6.17
C GLY A 183 -23.60 -5.16 7.58
N PHE A 184 -23.52 -6.45 7.94
CA PHE A 184 -23.81 -6.94 9.29
C PHE A 184 -22.51 -7.14 10.08
N ALA A 185 -22.56 -6.85 11.39
CA ALA A 185 -21.41 -7.05 12.28
C ALA A 185 -20.90 -8.49 12.19
N LEU A 186 -19.60 -8.67 12.10
CA LEU A 186 -18.93 -9.95 11.89
C LEU A 186 -19.30 -10.98 12.98
N GLU A 187 -19.46 -10.54 14.22
CA GLU A 187 -19.83 -11.37 15.38
C GLU A 187 -21.21 -12.00 15.25
N ARG A 188 -22.07 -11.51 14.35
CA ARG A 188 -23.37 -12.12 14.05
C ARG A 188 -23.26 -13.29 13.08
N THR A 189 -22.19 -13.34 12.30
CA THR A 189 -21.99 -14.32 11.24
C THR A 189 -21.00 -15.41 11.67
N LEU A 190 -19.95 -15.03 12.41
CA LEU A 190 -18.91 -15.94 12.88
C LEU A 190 -18.98 -16.16 14.39
N SER A 191 -18.81 -17.41 14.80
CA SER A 191 -18.69 -17.77 16.20
C SER A 191 -17.36 -17.29 16.82
N ALA A 192 -17.31 -17.17 18.15
CA ALA A 192 -16.09 -16.83 18.88
C ALA A 192 -14.91 -17.79 18.58
N VAL A 193 -15.20 -19.08 18.35
CA VAL A 193 -14.16 -20.08 17.98
C VAL A 193 -13.56 -19.78 16.61
N GLN A 194 -14.39 -19.38 15.64
CA GLN A 194 -13.92 -19.01 14.30
C GLN A 194 -13.08 -17.73 14.34
N LEU A 195 -13.51 -16.72 15.12
CA LEU A 195 -12.73 -15.50 15.32
C LEU A 195 -11.36 -15.78 15.95
N THR A 196 -11.31 -16.60 17.00
CA THR A 196 -10.05 -17.01 17.63
C THR A 196 -9.11 -17.72 16.65
N ARG A 197 -9.63 -18.54 15.75
CA ARG A 197 -8.82 -19.18 14.69
C ARG A 197 -8.27 -18.15 13.68
N LEU A 198 -9.06 -17.16 13.30
CA LEU A 198 -8.62 -16.08 12.41
C LEU A 198 -7.53 -15.25 13.08
N GLU A 199 -7.70 -14.87 14.34
CA GLU A 199 -6.69 -14.17 15.14
C GLU A 199 -5.36 -14.94 15.20
N ALA A 200 -5.41 -16.23 15.46
CA ALA A 200 -4.22 -17.08 15.54
C ALA A 200 -3.48 -17.26 14.20
N ARG A 201 -4.18 -17.08 13.08
CA ARG A 201 -3.60 -17.18 11.73
C ARG A 201 -3.08 -15.85 11.21
N ALA A 202 -3.62 -14.72 11.66
CA ALA A 202 -3.28 -13.39 11.18
C ALA A 202 -1.78 -13.09 11.13
N PRO A 203 -0.95 -13.39 12.16
CA PRO A 203 0.49 -13.11 12.12
C PRO A 203 1.24 -13.83 10.98
N LYS A 204 0.72 -14.97 10.51
CA LYS A 204 1.33 -15.76 9.44
C LYS A 204 1.12 -15.16 8.04
N LEU A 205 0.29 -14.14 7.91
CA LEU A 205 0.03 -13.44 6.66
C LEU A 205 1.01 -12.29 6.40
N TRP A 206 1.92 -12.02 7.32
CA TRP A 206 2.96 -11.02 7.14
C TRP A 206 4.33 -11.68 6.93
N PRO A 207 5.15 -11.25 5.95
CA PRO A 207 4.83 -10.23 4.94
C PRO A 207 3.91 -10.78 3.83
N PRO A 208 3.03 -9.94 3.25
CA PRO A 208 2.27 -10.32 2.06
C PRO A 208 3.19 -10.53 0.85
N GLY A 209 2.78 -11.38 -0.09
CA GLY A 209 3.52 -11.63 -1.32
C GLY A 209 3.43 -10.47 -2.33
N PRO A 210 4.30 -10.47 -3.37
CA PRO A 210 4.42 -9.35 -4.30
C PRO A 210 3.13 -9.02 -5.06
N TYR A 211 2.29 -10.00 -5.37
CA TYR A 211 1.00 -9.76 -6.02
C TYR A 211 0.01 -9.02 -5.12
N ALA A 212 -0.09 -9.40 -3.85
CA ALA A 212 -0.96 -8.73 -2.89
C ALA A 212 -0.46 -7.31 -2.58
N LEU A 213 0.86 -7.14 -2.39
CA LEU A 213 1.50 -5.84 -2.21
C LEU A 213 1.30 -4.96 -3.45
N GLY A 214 1.51 -5.50 -4.65
CA GLY A 214 1.34 -4.78 -5.91
C GLY A 214 -0.10 -4.31 -6.12
N MET A 215 -1.08 -5.17 -5.81
CA MET A 215 -2.50 -4.82 -5.89
C MET A 215 -2.88 -3.73 -4.87
N ALA A 216 -2.36 -3.79 -3.64
CA ALA A 216 -2.59 -2.77 -2.62
C ALA A 216 -1.97 -1.42 -3.00
N ALA A 217 -0.73 -1.42 -3.52
CA ALA A 217 -0.06 -0.21 -3.98
C ALA A 217 -0.78 0.41 -5.19
N ALA A 218 -1.21 -0.40 -6.14
CA ALA A 218 -2.03 0.06 -7.27
C ALA A 218 -3.34 0.69 -6.78
N THR A 219 -4.01 0.08 -5.79
CA THR A 219 -5.24 0.61 -5.19
C THR A 219 -5.00 1.96 -4.51
N ALA A 220 -3.90 2.11 -3.78
CA ALA A 220 -3.52 3.38 -3.15
C ALA A 220 -3.18 4.45 -4.20
N ALA A 221 -2.40 4.10 -5.23
CA ALA A 221 -2.08 5.01 -6.32
C ALA A 221 -3.33 5.46 -7.09
N GLU A 222 -4.24 4.55 -7.42
CA GLU A 222 -5.54 4.89 -8.02
C GLU A 222 -6.36 5.81 -7.13
N ALA A 223 -6.42 5.54 -5.82
CA ALA A 223 -7.17 6.36 -4.88
C ALA A 223 -6.65 7.81 -4.84
N ILE A 224 -5.32 8.00 -4.94
CA ILE A 224 -4.68 9.31 -5.03
C ILE A 224 -5.06 9.99 -6.36
N VAL A 225 -4.92 9.29 -7.48
CA VAL A 225 -5.19 9.83 -8.82
C VAL A 225 -6.65 10.19 -9.02
N THR A 226 -7.57 9.37 -8.51
CA THR A 226 -9.02 9.53 -8.71
C THR A 226 -9.73 10.23 -7.56
N THR A 227 -9.00 10.59 -6.50
CA THR A 227 -9.57 11.14 -5.26
C THR A 227 -10.71 10.27 -4.74
N SER A 228 -10.42 8.98 -4.60
CA SER A 228 -11.40 7.97 -4.16
C SER A 228 -11.86 8.25 -2.73
N ARG A 229 -13.17 8.14 -2.49
CA ARG A 229 -13.74 8.27 -1.13
C ARG A 229 -13.66 6.99 -0.30
N ARG A 230 -13.03 5.95 -0.83
CA ARG A 230 -12.84 4.68 -0.13
C ARG A 230 -11.70 4.80 0.88
N ALA A 231 -11.92 4.36 2.11
CA ALA A 231 -10.86 4.23 3.09
C ALA A 231 -10.02 2.97 2.81
N LEU A 232 -8.70 3.11 2.92
CA LEU A 232 -7.72 2.03 2.80
C LEU A 232 -6.91 1.94 4.10
N SER A 233 -6.51 0.74 4.49
CA SER A 233 -5.58 0.56 5.60
C SER A 233 -4.17 0.90 5.13
N VAL A 234 -3.63 2.04 5.54
CA VAL A 234 -2.32 2.52 5.11
C VAL A 234 -1.41 2.84 6.29
N LEU A 235 -0.12 2.56 6.12
CA LEU A 235 0.90 3.06 7.02
C LEU A 235 1.12 4.54 6.76
N THR A 236 1.04 5.37 7.78
CA THR A 236 1.19 6.82 7.69
C THR A 236 1.84 7.39 8.93
N VAL A 237 2.26 8.65 8.89
CA VAL A 237 2.82 9.36 10.05
C VAL A 237 1.67 9.95 10.87
N LEU A 238 1.51 9.46 12.10
CA LEU A 238 0.49 9.88 13.04
C LEU A 238 0.77 11.27 13.63
N ASP A 239 -0.30 12.00 13.99
CA ASP A 239 -0.22 13.36 14.54
C ASP A 239 -1.25 13.59 15.67
N GLY A 240 -1.40 12.63 16.52
CA GLY A 240 -2.27 12.67 17.68
C GLY A 240 -3.24 11.51 17.78
N GLU A 241 -3.37 10.71 16.72
CA GLU A 241 -4.19 9.50 16.75
C GLU A 241 -3.63 8.54 17.83
N TYR A 242 -4.50 8.07 18.70
CA TYR A 242 -4.15 7.26 19.88
C TYR A 242 -3.02 7.87 20.74
N GLY A 243 -2.93 9.21 20.83
CA GLY A 243 -1.88 9.90 21.57
C GLY A 243 -0.49 9.90 20.94
N VAL A 244 -0.32 9.27 19.77
CA VAL A 244 0.98 9.08 19.09
C VAL A 244 1.25 10.23 18.11
N ARG A 245 2.47 10.79 18.15
CA ARG A 245 2.89 11.86 17.24
C ARG A 245 4.25 11.54 16.59
N ASN A 246 4.39 11.93 15.31
CA ASN A 246 5.62 11.79 14.53
C ASN A 246 6.17 10.36 14.47
N ARG A 247 5.30 9.36 14.59
CA ARG A 247 5.60 7.93 14.44
C ARG A 247 4.71 7.32 13.38
N LEU A 248 5.14 6.21 12.84
CA LEU A 248 4.33 5.47 11.88
C LEU A 248 3.26 4.64 12.58
N GLY A 249 2.11 4.55 11.92
CA GLY A 249 1.03 3.65 12.33
C GLY A 249 0.14 3.32 11.13
N SER A 250 -0.36 2.10 11.10
CA SER A 250 -1.37 1.67 10.14
C SER A 250 -2.73 2.16 10.60
N MET A 251 -3.44 2.88 9.73
CA MET A 251 -4.74 3.47 9.98
C MET A 251 -5.62 3.41 8.73
N PRO A 252 -6.94 3.29 8.89
CA PRO A 252 -7.86 3.53 7.79
C PRO A 252 -7.79 5.00 7.38
N ALA A 253 -7.48 5.29 6.13
CA ALA A 253 -7.37 6.66 5.64
C ALA A 253 -8.01 6.84 4.27
N LEU A 254 -8.55 8.04 4.05
CA LEU A 254 -8.95 8.53 2.73
C LEU A 254 -7.74 9.16 2.08
N LEU A 255 -7.56 8.86 0.80
CA LEU A 255 -6.48 9.40 -0.02
C LEU A 255 -7.03 10.38 -1.06
N ASP A 256 -6.26 11.43 -1.32
CA ASP A 256 -6.51 12.41 -2.39
C ASP A 256 -5.22 12.76 -3.13
N ALA A 257 -5.27 13.74 -4.02
CA ALA A 257 -4.11 14.19 -4.79
C ALA A 257 -2.92 14.66 -3.94
N GLY A 258 -3.10 14.95 -2.66
CA GLY A 258 -2.05 15.31 -1.71
C GLY A 258 -1.50 14.13 -0.90
N GLY A 259 -2.06 12.92 -1.09
CA GLY A 259 -1.76 11.71 -0.32
C GLY A 259 -2.83 11.43 0.73
N VAL A 260 -2.47 11.39 2.03
CA VAL A 260 -3.41 11.15 3.14
C VAL A 260 -4.24 12.41 3.39
N ALA A 261 -5.49 12.40 2.96
CA ALA A 261 -6.44 13.49 3.16
C ALA A 261 -7.04 13.49 4.58
N ARG A 262 -7.43 12.30 5.06
CA ARG A 262 -8.08 12.15 6.36
C ARG A 262 -7.88 10.75 6.91
N ILE A 263 -7.44 10.66 8.15
CA ILE A 263 -7.41 9.42 8.93
C ILE A 263 -8.79 9.21 9.56
N ARG A 264 -9.31 7.98 9.50
CA ARG A 264 -10.51 7.56 10.20
C ARG A 264 -10.09 6.78 11.43
N VAL A 265 -10.40 7.31 12.61
CA VAL A 265 -10.16 6.62 13.87
C VAL A 265 -11.40 5.80 14.19
N PRO A 266 -11.33 4.45 14.19
CA PRO A 266 -12.47 3.60 14.50
C PRO A 266 -12.82 3.65 15.99
N SER A 267 -14.06 3.30 16.31
CA SER A 267 -14.52 3.14 17.69
C SER A 267 -14.10 1.77 18.18
N LEU A 268 -13.13 1.70 19.08
CA LEU A 268 -12.58 0.45 19.56
C LEU A 268 -13.18 0.04 20.90
N THR A 269 -13.35 -1.26 21.11
CA THR A 269 -13.54 -1.81 22.46
C THR A 269 -12.33 -1.51 23.34
N THR A 270 -12.49 -1.56 24.67
CA THR A 270 -11.37 -1.33 25.60
C THR A 270 -10.19 -2.26 25.34
N ARG A 271 -10.46 -3.54 25.05
CA ARG A 271 -9.43 -4.55 24.73
C ARG A 271 -8.67 -4.19 23.44
N GLU A 272 -9.40 -3.87 22.38
CA GLU A 272 -8.80 -3.51 21.10
C GLU A 272 -7.98 -2.22 21.19
N ARG A 273 -8.47 -1.23 21.96
CA ARG A 273 -7.75 0.02 22.21
C ARG A 273 -6.40 -0.24 22.86
N VAL A 274 -6.35 -1.05 23.93
CA VAL A 274 -5.10 -1.42 24.61
C VAL A 274 -4.14 -2.12 23.66
N LEU A 275 -4.64 -3.03 22.79
CA LEU A 275 -3.81 -3.70 21.79
C LEU A 275 -3.21 -2.72 20.78
N VAL A 276 -4.02 -1.78 20.29
CA VAL A 276 -3.57 -0.76 19.30
C VAL A 276 -2.56 0.20 19.94
N GLU A 277 -2.85 0.72 21.13
CA GLU A 277 -1.95 1.61 21.88
C GLU A 277 -0.60 0.91 22.15
N SER A 278 -0.62 -0.33 22.63
CA SER A 278 0.59 -1.14 22.82
C SER A 278 1.35 -1.35 21.49
N ALA A 279 0.65 -1.65 20.40
CA ALA A 279 1.25 -1.86 19.08
C ALA A 279 1.87 -0.59 18.50
N LEU A 280 1.34 0.57 18.81
CA LEU A 280 1.88 1.87 18.41
C LEU A 280 2.95 2.38 19.37
N GLY A 281 3.14 1.74 20.52
CA GLY A 281 4.07 2.14 21.56
C GLY A 281 3.64 3.45 22.24
N ALA A 282 2.34 3.61 22.44
CA ALA A 282 1.74 4.73 23.14
C ALA A 282 1.83 4.55 24.65
#